data_559abcec44e8d39fb248628f6b9ad0b9
#
_entry.id   559abcec44e8d39fb248628f6b9ad0b9
#
_cell.length_a   1.000
_cell.length_b   1.000
_cell.length_c   1.000
_cell.angle_alpha   90.00
_cell.angle_beta   90.00
_cell.angle_gamma   90.00
#
_symmetry.space_group_name_H-M   'P 1'
#
loop_
_entity.id
_entity.type
_entity.pdbx_description
1 polymer ?
#
loop_
_entity_poly.entity_id
_entity_poly.type
_entity_poly.pdbx_seq_one_letter_code
_entity_poly.pdbx_strand_id
1 'polypeptide(L)'
;VKFYISDFSIFYKGKTVATSPGSYQLIDMETPQSSRFPVIIAGNEAFDHITFKVGVDSATSVSGAFEGALDPMNGMYWTWQSGYINFKLEGISPECPTAQNKFQLHIGGYQSPFNMLREISLPINRGTENEIRIDLNLDSLLSFMFSNKIFAVMSPNQNAMRAADYFQEVFRVRK
;
A
#
# COMPACT_ATOMS: atom_id res chain seq x y z
N VAL A 1 5.46 0.93 10.15
CA VAL A 1 4.90 1.02 8.79
C VAL A 1 3.50 0.49 8.78
N LYS A 2 2.56 1.25 8.20
CA LYS A 2 1.17 0.81 7.98
C LYS A 2 0.74 1.18 6.56
N PHE A 3 -0.01 0.31 5.89
CA PHE A 3 -0.57 0.61 4.57
C PHE A 3 -1.78 -0.27 4.25
N TYR A 4 -2.61 0.20 3.35
CA TYR A 4 -3.75 -0.57 2.85
C TYR A 4 -3.37 -1.34 1.59
N ILE A 5 -3.81 -2.60 1.54
CA ILE A 5 -3.93 -3.40 0.32
C ILE A 5 -5.42 -3.52 0.00
N SER A 6 -5.81 -3.22 -1.23
CA SER A 6 -7.19 -3.36 -1.70
C SER A 6 -7.25 -3.96 -3.11
N ASP A 7 -8.44 -4.40 -3.51
CA ASP A 7 -8.75 -4.91 -4.86
C ASP A 7 -7.74 -5.94 -5.38
N PHE A 8 -7.46 -6.95 -4.57
CA PHE A 8 -6.53 -8.01 -4.94
C PHE A 8 -7.12 -8.89 -6.05
N SER A 9 -6.33 -9.16 -7.10
CA SER A 9 -6.72 -10.01 -8.21
C SER A 9 -5.58 -10.91 -8.67
N ILE A 10 -5.93 -12.12 -9.09
CA ILE A 10 -5.01 -13.14 -9.61
C ILE A 10 -5.39 -13.44 -11.05
N PHE A 11 -4.39 -13.58 -11.90
CA PHE A 11 -4.57 -13.81 -13.33
C PHE A 11 -3.78 -15.03 -13.82
N TYR A 12 -4.28 -15.62 -14.90
CA TYR A 12 -3.57 -16.61 -15.71
C TYR A 12 -3.76 -16.28 -17.19
N LYS A 13 -2.68 -16.06 -17.91
CA LYS A 13 -2.68 -15.68 -19.34
C LYS A 13 -3.68 -14.55 -19.65
N GLY A 14 -3.70 -13.53 -18.79
CA GLY A 14 -4.56 -12.37 -18.90
C GLY A 14 -6.03 -12.57 -18.53
N LYS A 15 -6.43 -13.76 -18.07
CA LYS A 15 -7.79 -14.01 -17.55
C LYS A 15 -7.79 -13.96 -16.03
N THR A 16 -8.79 -13.32 -15.43
CA THR A 16 -8.98 -13.30 -14.00
C THR A 16 -9.33 -14.69 -13.47
N VAL A 17 -8.55 -15.17 -12.52
CA VAL A 17 -8.73 -16.46 -11.82
C VAL A 17 -9.43 -16.24 -10.49
N ALA A 18 -9.04 -15.20 -9.76
CA ALA A 18 -9.67 -14.80 -8.51
C ALA A 18 -9.60 -13.28 -8.35
N THR A 19 -10.58 -12.71 -7.66
CA THR A 19 -10.61 -11.29 -7.34
C THR A 19 -11.35 -11.05 -6.03
N SER A 20 -10.97 -10.01 -5.30
CA SER A 20 -11.63 -9.57 -4.07
C SER A 20 -11.92 -8.06 -4.12
N PRO A 21 -12.86 -7.65 -4.97
CA PRO A 21 -13.19 -6.24 -5.14
C PRO A 21 -13.78 -5.65 -3.85
N GLY A 22 -13.42 -4.40 -3.55
CA GLY A 22 -13.91 -3.68 -2.37
C GLY A 22 -13.42 -4.25 -1.03
N SER A 23 -12.46 -5.17 -1.03
CA SER A 23 -11.83 -5.66 0.19
C SER A 23 -10.65 -4.77 0.57
N TYR A 24 -10.52 -4.49 1.87
CA TYR A 24 -9.40 -3.72 2.41
C TYR A 24 -8.69 -4.54 3.48
N GLN A 25 -7.37 -4.64 3.36
CA GLN A 25 -6.50 -5.22 4.37
C GLN A 25 -5.56 -4.13 4.87
N LEU A 26 -5.59 -3.86 6.16
CA LEU A 26 -4.60 -2.99 6.80
C LEU A 26 -3.39 -3.84 7.17
N ILE A 27 -2.27 -3.59 6.52
CA ILE A 27 -0.99 -4.16 6.88
C ILE A 27 -0.35 -3.24 7.92
N ASP A 28 -0.10 -3.78 9.11
CA ASP A 28 0.57 -3.10 10.19
C ASP A 28 1.79 -3.90 10.64
N MET A 29 2.99 -3.37 10.39
CA MET A 29 4.24 -4.08 10.71
C MET A 29 4.47 -4.25 12.22
N GLU A 30 3.72 -3.54 13.08
CA GLU A 30 3.70 -3.76 14.53
C GLU A 30 2.81 -4.94 14.92
N THR A 31 1.96 -5.40 14.00
CA THR A 31 1.06 -6.54 14.14
C THR A 31 1.33 -7.57 13.03
N PRO A 32 2.31 -8.47 13.20
CA PRO A 32 2.77 -9.36 12.12
C PRO A 32 1.66 -10.20 11.48
N GLN A 33 0.60 -10.52 12.22
CA GLN A 33 -0.55 -11.29 11.72
C GLN A 33 -1.32 -10.54 10.62
N SER A 34 -1.29 -9.20 10.63
CA SER A 34 -1.95 -8.36 9.61
C SER A 34 -1.36 -8.56 8.20
N SER A 35 -0.10 -9.01 8.12
CA SER A 35 0.59 -9.23 6.85
C SER A 35 0.19 -10.55 6.15
N ARG A 36 -0.73 -11.32 6.73
CA ARG A 36 -1.21 -12.59 6.16
C ARG A 36 -2.72 -12.56 6.03
N PHE A 37 -3.21 -12.77 4.83
CA PHE A 37 -4.65 -12.88 4.57
C PHE A 37 -4.92 -13.95 3.52
N PRO A 38 -6.03 -14.68 3.63
CA PRO A 38 -6.38 -15.70 2.66
C PRO A 38 -6.92 -15.10 1.38
N VAL A 39 -6.54 -15.70 0.25
CA VAL A 39 -7.17 -15.45 -1.04
C VAL A 39 -7.75 -16.78 -1.54
N ILE A 40 -9.05 -16.79 -1.81
CA ILE A 40 -9.74 -18.00 -2.25
C ILE A 40 -9.64 -18.11 -3.77
N ILE A 41 -8.98 -19.16 -4.24
CA ILE A 41 -8.90 -19.53 -5.65
C ILE A 41 -9.81 -20.75 -5.87
N ALA A 42 -10.75 -20.66 -6.80
CA ALA A 42 -11.62 -21.77 -7.13
C ALA A 42 -10.82 -22.84 -7.90
N GLY A 43 -10.76 -24.06 -7.35
CA GLY A 43 -10.09 -25.19 -8.00
C GLY A 43 -8.55 -25.15 -7.96
N ASN A 44 -7.92 -25.89 -8.86
CA ASN A 44 -6.47 -26.02 -8.96
C ASN A 44 -5.91 -25.23 -10.16
N GLU A 45 -6.38 -24.01 -10.34
CA GLU A 45 -6.04 -23.21 -11.50
C GLU A 45 -4.60 -22.68 -11.44
N ALA A 46 -3.96 -22.62 -12.60
CA ALA A 46 -2.65 -21.97 -12.75
C ALA A 46 -2.81 -20.45 -12.64
N PHE A 47 -1.78 -19.78 -12.18
CA PHE A 47 -1.70 -18.32 -12.17
C PHE A 47 -0.27 -17.86 -12.46
N ASP A 48 -0.14 -16.70 -13.09
CA ASP A 48 1.14 -16.14 -13.54
C ASP A 48 1.29 -14.66 -13.19
N HIS A 49 0.23 -14.04 -12.65
CA HIS A 49 0.22 -12.62 -12.35
C HIS A 49 -0.72 -12.28 -11.23
N ILE A 50 -0.35 -11.28 -10.41
CA ILE A 50 -1.21 -10.68 -9.40
C ILE A 50 -1.25 -9.18 -9.57
N THR A 51 -2.38 -8.59 -9.24
CA THR A 51 -2.52 -7.15 -9.02
C THR A 51 -3.15 -6.87 -7.66
N PHE A 52 -2.81 -5.76 -7.09
CA PHE A 52 -3.47 -5.20 -5.92
C PHE A 52 -3.28 -3.68 -5.92
N LYS A 53 -4.13 -2.98 -5.18
CA LYS A 53 -3.95 -1.55 -5.00
C LYS A 53 -3.35 -1.26 -3.64
N VAL A 54 -2.46 -0.26 -3.59
CA VAL A 54 -1.97 0.34 -2.34
C VAL A 54 -2.82 1.56 -2.06
N GLY A 55 -3.66 1.48 -1.03
CA GLY A 55 -4.52 2.56 -0.57
C GLY A 55 -6.02 2.25 -0.59
N VAL A 56 -6.79 3.31 -0.37
CA VAL A 56 -8.25 3.31 -0.33
C VAL A 56 -8.79 4.16 -1.48
N ASP A 57 -9.78 3.64 -2.19
CA ASP A 57 -10.36 4.33 -3.34
C ASP A 57 -11.16 5.58 -2.96
N SER A 58 -11.45 6.40 -3.98
CA SER A 58 -12.13 7.68 -3.81
C SER A 58 -13.57 7.52 -3.31
N ALA A 59 -14.30 6.52 -3.76
CA ALA A 59 -15.69 6.31 -3.36
C ALA A 59 -15.79 5.96 -1.88
N THR A 60 -14.92 5.06 -1.40
CA THR A 60 -14.81 4.69 0.01
C THR A 60 -14.34 5.88 0.86
N SER A 61 -13.36 6.63 0.39
CA SER A 61 -12.84 7.81 1.11
C SER A 61 -13.91 8.90 1.27
N VAL A 62 -14.74 9.14 0.24
CA VAL A 62 -15.84 10.12 0.28
C VAL A 62 -16.97 9.66 1.22
N SER A 63 -17.21 8.35 1.30
CA SER A 63 -18.29 7.80 2.14
C SER A 63 -18.02 7.91 3.65
N GLY A 64 -16.81 8.30 4.05
CA GLY A 64 -16.44 8.59 5.43
C GLY A 64 -15.69 7.46 6.13
N ALA A 65 -15.88 7.35 7.43
CA ALA A 65 -15.20 6.37 8.28
C ALA A 65 -16.00 5.06 8.36
N PHE A 66 -15.29 3.94 8.39
CA PHE A 66 -15.85 2.59 8.50
C PHE A 66 -15.23 1.86 9.70
N GLU A 67 -15.67 0.64 9.93
CA GLU A 67 -15.13 -0.27 10.96
C GLU A 67 -14.04 -1.19 10.39
N GLY A 68 -13.42 -1.98 11.28
CA GLY A 68 -12.46 -3.02 10.90
C GLY A 68 -11.14 -2.45 10.38
N ALA A 69 -10.70 -2.88 9.20
CA ALA A 69 -9.46 -2.38 8.59
C ALA A 69 -9.48 -0.86 8.37
N LEU A 70 -10.65 -0.31 8.08
CA LEU A 70 -10.88 1.11 7.80
C LEU A 70 -11.26 1.93 9.04
N ASP A 71 -11.19 1.37 10.25
CA ASP A 71 -11.48 2.10 11.48
C ASP A 71 -10.47 3.25 11.67
N PRO A 72 -10.92 4.50 11.87
CA PRO A 72 -10.05 5.64 12.17
C PRO A 72 -9.13 5.43 13.39
N MET A 73 -9.54 4.57 14.34
CA MET A 73 -8.72 4.21 15.51
C MET A 73 -7.42 3.50 15.14
N ASN A 74 -7.29 2.97 13.92
CA ASN A 74 -6.04 2.42 13.39
C ASN A 74 -4.97 3.50 13.11
N GLY A 75 -5.33 4.80 13.23
CA GLY A 75 -4.43 5.93 13.01
C GLY A 75 -4.04 6.14 11.54
N MET A 76 -4.92 5.71 10.63
CA MET A 76 -4.75 5.78 9.18
C MET A 76 -5.83 6.65 8.51
N TYR A 77 -6.41 7.60 9.24
CA TYR A 77 -7.45 8.50 8.76
C TYR A 77 -7.18 9.94 9.18
N TRP A 78 -7.30 10.87 8.25
CA TRP A 78 -7.22 12.31 8.51
C TRP A 78 -8.60 12.88 8.81
N THR A 79 -8.86 13.24 10.06
CA THR A 79 -10.13 13.86 10.46
C THR A 79 -10.32 15.26 9.88
N TRP A 80 -9.23 16.02 9.71
CA TRP A 80 -9.24 17.40 9.19
C TRP A 80 -9.51 17.49 7.68
N GLN A 81 -9.32 16.40 6.92
CA GLN A 81 -9.49 16.35 5.48
C GLN A 81 -10.50 15.28 5.04
N SER A 82 -11.01 14.48 5.98
CA SER A 82 -11.92 13.37 5.73
C SER A 82 -11.42 12.42 4.65
N GLY A 83 -10.30 11.70 4.93
CA GLY A 83 -9.73 10.76 3.97
C GLY A 83 -8.68 9.84 4.59
N TYR A 84 -8.45 8.71 3.93
CA TYR A 84 -7.51 7.70 4.39
C TYR A 84 -6.06 8.03 4.04
N ILE A 85 -5.15 7.62 4.92
CA ILE A 85 -3.71 7.56 4.66
C ILE A 85 -3.45 6.21 4.00
N ASN A 86 -3.09 6.20 2.72
CA ASN A 86 -2.88 4.97 1.96
C ASN A 86 -1.64 4.20 2.42
N PHE A 87 -0.58 4.96 2.76
CA PHE A 87 0.70 4.42 3.21
C PHE A 87 1.33 5.37 4.25
N LYS A 88 1.67 4.82 5.41
CA LYS A 88 2.27 5.56 6.53
C LYS A 88 3.61 4.94 6.92
N LEU A 89 4.67 5.74 6.86
CA LEU A 89 6.02 5.36 7.28
C LEU A 89 6.63 6.48 8.11
N GLU A 90 6.98 6.16 9.33
CA GLU A 90 7.61 7.08 10.29
C GLU A 90 8.87 6.45 10.86
N GLY A 91 9.86 7.27 11.14
CA GLY A 91 11.10 6.80 11.71
C GLY A 91 12.12 7.91 11.97
N ILE A 92 13.33 7.48 12.29
CA ILE A 92 14.50 8.32 12.55
C ILE A 92 15.63 7.83 11.65
N SER A 93 16.31 8.76 10.97
CA SER A 93 17.49 8.47 10.17
C SER A 93 18.51 9.60 10.28
N PRO A 94 19.80 9.30 10.47
CA PRO A 94 20.85 10.31 10.47
C PRO A 94 20.91 11.14 9.18
N GLU A 95 20.42 10.60 8.07
CA GLU A 95 20.36 11.30 6.77
C GLU A 95 19.23 12.34 6.69
N CYS A 96 18.31 12.32 7.67
CA CYS A 96 17.18 13.23 7.69
C CYS A 96 17.56 14.54 8.40
N PRO A 97 17.60 15.70 7.71
CA PRO A 97 18.03 16.97 8.27
C PRO A 97 16.93 17.70 9.07
N THR A 98 15.90 16.99 9.49
CA THR A 98 14.78 17.54 10.27
C THR A 98 15.09 17.52 11.77
N ALA A 99 14.25 18.15 12.56
CA ALA A 99 14.36 18.11 14.01
C ALA A 99 14.32 16.66 14.53
N GLN A 100 15.31 16.29 15.36
CA GLN A 100 15.50 14.95 15.91
C GLN A 100 15.72 13.86 14.83
N ASN A 101 16.16 14.21 13.62
CA ASN A 101 16.36 13.31 12.49
C ASN A 101 15.12 12.48 12.11
N LYS A 102 13.94 13.00 12.40
CA LYS A 102 12.66 12.32 12.15
C LYS A 102 12.19 12.51 10.71
N PHE A 103 11.66 11.46 10.12
CA PHE A 103 10.88 11.52 8.90
C PHE A 103 9.45 11.03 9.14
N GLN A 104 8.48 11.63 8.44
CA GLN A 104 7.05 11.30 8.55
C GLN A 104 6.43 11.34 7.16
N LEU A 105 6.12 10.18 6.63
CA LEU A 105 5.58 10.00 5.30
C LEU A 105 4.16 9.42 5.42
N HIS A 106 3.16 10.32 5.44
CA HIS A 106 1.74 9.98 5.41
C HIS A 106 1.23 10.24 3.99
N ILE A 107 1.30 9.22 3.15
CA ILE A 107 0.92 9.28 1.75
C ILE A 107 -0.54 8.91 1.62
N GLY A 108 -1.38 9.88 1.30
CA GLY A 108 -2.82 9.73 1.17
C GLY A 108 -3.40 10.85 0.33
N GLY A 109 -4.66 10.69 -0.03
CA GLY A 109 -5.40 11.60 -0.88
C GLY A 109 -6.15 10.84 -1.98
N TYR A 110 -7.36 11.30 -2.28
CA TYR A 110 -8.28 10.62 -3.20
C TYR A 110 -8.89 11.55 -4.26
N GLN A 111 -8.65 12.86 -4.13
CA GLN A 111 -9.20 13.87 -5.06
C GLN A 111 -8.16 14.27 -6.10
N SER A 112 -8.61 14.53 -7.33
CA SER A 112 -7.76 15.14 -8.37
C SER A 112 -7.28 16.52 -7.91
N PRO A 113 -6.00 16.88 -8.18
CA PRO A 113 -5.00 16.10 -8.90
C PRO A 113 -4.21 15.12 -8.00
N PHE A 114 -4.48 15.08 -6.69
CA PHE A 114 -3.69 14.35 -5.70
C PHE A 114 -4.36 13.04 -5.26
N ASN A 115 -4.67 12.15 -6.21
CA ASN A 115 -5.08 10.79 -5.91
C ASN A 115 -3.85 9.89 -5.77
N MET A 116 -3.67 9.29 -4.58
CA MET A 116 -2.50 8.48 -4.22
C MET A 116 -2.74 6.97 -4.32
N LEU A 117 -3.94 6.53 -4.74
CA LEU A 117 -4.20 5.12 -5.00
C LEU A 117 -3.32 4.64 -6.16
N ARG A 118 -2.57 3.54 -5.96
CA ARG A 118 -1.74 2.94 -7.03
C ARG A 118 -2.01 1.46 -7.14
N GLU A 119 -2.16 1.01 -8.37
CA GLU A 119 -2.19 -0.42 -8.69
C GLU A 119 -0.77 -0.94 -8.86
N ILE A 120 -0.49 -2.04 -8.18
CA ILE A 120 0.76 -2.78 -8.24
C ILE A 120 0.51 -4.05 -9.03
N SER A 121 1.38 -4.35 -9.95
CA SER A 121 1.26 -5.43 -10.92
C SER A 121 2.54 -6.28 -10.89
N LEU A 122 2.43 -7.53 -10.44
CA LEU A 122 3.58 -8.39 -10.20
C LEU A 122 3.45 -9.72 -10.94
N PRO A 123 4.47 -10.13 -11.73
CA PRO A 123 4.53 -11.46 -12.29
C PRO A 123 4.83 -12.49 -11.19
N ILE A 124 4.22 -13.66 -11.29
CA ILE A 124 4.44 -14.79 -10.39
C ILE A 124 4.97 -15.97 -11.20
N ASN A 125 6.05 -16.55 -10.73
CA ASN A 125 6.42 -17.89 -11.16
C ASN A 125 5.74 -18.89 -10.24
N ARG A 126 4.76 -19.64 -10.76
CA ARG A 126 4.02 -20.63 -9.99
C ARG A 126 4.98 -21.61 -9.31
N GLY A 127 5.04 -21.55 -7.97
CA GLY A 127 5.56 -22.62 -7.14
C GLY A 127 4.46 -23.65 -6.80
N THR A 128 4.83 -24.73 -6.16
CA THR A 128 3.90 -25.72 -5.58
C THR A 128 3.35 -25.25 -4.22
N GLU A 129 3.76 -24.08 -3.76
CA GLU A 129 3.42 -23.54 -2.45
C GLU A 129 2.04 -22.87 -2.50
N ASN A 130 1.24 -23.08 -1.44
CA ASN A 130 -0.05 -22.44 -1.25
C ASN A 130 0.08 -21.02 -0.65
N GLU A 131 1.27 -20.43 -0.70
CA GLU A 131 1.57 -19.11 -0.15
C GLU A 131 2.34 -18.29 -1.19
N ILE A 132 1.86 -17.07 -1.43
CA ILE A 132 2.59 -16.08 -2.23
C ILE A 132 3.18 -15.07 -1.26
N ARG A 133 4.49 -14.90 -1.29
CA ARG A 133 5.21 -13.93 -0.46
C ARG A 133 5.55 -12.70 -1.28
N ILE A 134 5.14 -11.54 -0.78
CA ILE A 134 5.43 -10.24 -1.40
C ILE A 134 6.32 -9.46 -0.44
N ASP A 135 7.48 -9.05 -0.91
CA ASP A 135 8.41 -8.20 -0.19
C ASP A 135 8.14 -6.73 -0.51
N LEU A 136 8.20 -5.90 0.51
CA LEU A 136 8.24 -4.44 0.43
C LEU A 136 9.67 -3.97 0.76
N ASN A 137 10.36 -3.39 -0.22
CA ASN A 137 11.72 -2.85 -0.05
C ASN A 137 11.67 -1.42 0.49
N LEU A 138 11.69 -1.28 1.81
CA LEU A 138 11.67 0.03 2.48
C LEU A 138 12.96 0.83 2.27
N ASP A 139 14.13 0.17 2.14
CA ASP A 139 15.40 0.86 1.90
C ASP A 139 15.36 1.58 0.54
N SER A 140 14.80 0.94 -0.48
CA SER A 140 14.63 1.56 -1.79
C SER A 140 13.69 2.77 -1.73
N LEU A 141 12.56 2.64 -1.01
CA LEU A 141 11.62 3.75 -0.83
C LEU A 141 12.27 4.94 -0.09
N LEU A 142 12.95 4.68 1.02
CA LEU A 142 13.62 5.73 1.80
C LEU A 142 14.75 6.39 1.01
N SER A 143 15.55 5.61 0.28
CA SER A 143 16.61 6.14 -0.58
C SER A 143 16.04 7.05 -1.66
N PHE A 144 14.93 6.67 -2.30
CA PHE A 144 14.22 7.53 -3.26
C PHE A 144 13.73 8.83 -2.61
N MET A 145 13.06 8.73 -1.45
CA MET A 145 12.52 9.89 -0.74
C MET A 145 13.62 10.87 -0.32
N PHE A 146 14.69 10.37 0.29
CA PHE A 146 15.78 11.19 0.81
C PHE A 146 16.62 11.84 -0.30
N SER A 147 16.90 11.10 -1.39
CA SER A 147 17.57 11.66 -2.57
C SER A 147 16.77 12.79 -3.22
N ASN A 148 15.46 12.79 -3.07
CA ASN A 148 14.55 13.83 -3.53
C ASN A 148 14.24 14.89 -2.45
N LYS A 149 14.92 14.82 -1.29
CA LYS A 149 14.73 15.73 -0.14
C LYS A 149 13.30 15.73 0.41
N ILE A 150 12.63 14.58 0.38
CA ILE A 150 11.27 14.39 0.87
C ILE A 150 11.35 13.71 2.23
N PHE A 151 11.30 14.47 3.31
CA PHE A 151 11.41 13.96 4.68
C PHE A 151 10.09 14.05 5.46
N ALA A 152 9.15 14.87 4.98
CA ALA A 152 7.84 15.03 5.59
C ALA A 152 6.77 15.17 4.51
N VAL A 153 5.75 14.33 4.62
CA VAL A 153 4.51 14.37 3.83
C VAL A 153 3.36 14.15 4.81
N MET A 154 2.56 15.17 5.05
CA MET A 154 1.46 15.15 6.04
C MET A 154 0.11 15.54 5.42
N SER A 155 0.08 15.71 4.10
CA SER A 155 -1.11 16.08 3.33
C SER A 155 -0.92 15.69 1.86
N PRO A 156 -2.01 15.57 1.08
CA PRO A 156 -1.93 15.36 -0.36
C PRO A 156 -1.19 16.51 -1.05
N ASN A 157 -0.15 16.17 -1.78
CA ASN A 157 0.68 17.13 -2.53
C ASN A 157 1.53 16.40 -3.57
N GLN A 158 2.33 17.15 -4.34
CA GLN A 158 3.18 16.60 -5.39
C GLN A 158 4.23 15.60 -4.86
N ASN A 159 4.77 15.79 -3.66
CA ASN A 159 5.73 14.86 -3.07
C ASN A 159 5.05 13.53 -2.66
N ALA A 160 3.79 13.59 -2.17
CA ALA A 160 2.98 12.40 -1.92
C ALA A 160 2.74 11.62 -3.22
N MET A 161 2.44 12.31 -4.33
CA MET A 161 2.26 11.66 -5.63
C MET A 161 3.54 10.95 -6.09
N ARG A 162 4.69 11.62 -6.03
CA ARG A 162 5.98 11.03 -6.40
C ARG A 162 6.32 9.79 -5.58
N ALA A 163 6.00 9.81 -4.28
CA ALA A 163 6.17 8.63 -3.42
C ALA A 163 5.22 7.49 -3.80
N ALA A 164 3.95 7.82 -4.06
CA ALA A 164 2.96 6.82 -4.51
C ALA A 164 3.35 6.21 -5.86
N ASP A 165 3.80 7.01 -6.82
CA ASP A 165 4.26 6.54 -8.14
C ASP A 165 5.44 5.55 -8.03
N TYR A 166 6.24 5.67 -6.97
CA TYR A 166 7.38 4.79 -6.73
C TYR A 166 6.99 3.44 -6.10
N PHE A 167 5.75 3.23 -5.67
CA PHE A 167 5.33 1.97 -5.06
C PHE A 167 5.52 0.75 -5.97
N GLN A 168 5.34 0.88 -7.29
CA GLN A 168 5.57 -0.22 -8.23
C GLN A 168 7.00 -0.77 -8.16
N GLU A 169 7.97 0.06 -7.82
CA GLU A 169 9.39 -0.31 -7.77
C GLU A 169 9.80 -1.01 -6.46
N VAL A 170 8.99 -0.91 -5.42
CA VAL A 170 9.34 -1.42 -4.09
C VAL A 170 8.65 -2.71 -3.70
N PHE A 171 7.58 -3.10 -4.40
CA PHE A 171 6.93 -4.39 -4.18
C PHE A 171 7.48 -5.45 -5.14
N ARG A 172 7.75 -6.65 -4.64
CA ARG A 172 8.24 -7.79 -5.43
C ARG A 172 7.74 -9.11 -4.86
N VAL A 173 7.48 -10.07 -5.75
CA VAL A 173 7.25 -11.46 -5.32
C VAL A 173 8.59 -12.06 -4.90
N ARG A 174 8.63 -12.63 -3.69
CA ARG A 174 9.81 -13.37 -3.21
C ARG A 174 9.95 -14.68 -4.00
N LYS A 175 11.13 -14.93 -4.48
CA LYS A 175 11.50 -16.19 -5.16
C LYS A 175 11.74 -17.30 -4.17
#